data_f6b7811d95cbe169661db1e57b818fb0
#
_entry.id   f6b7811d95cbe169661db1e57b818fb0
#
_cell.length_a   1.000
_cell.length_b   1.000
_cell.length_c   1.000
_cell.angle_alpha   90.00
_cell.angle_beta   90.00
_cell.angle_gamma   90.00
#
_symmetry.space_group_name_H-M   'P 1'
#
loop_
_entity.id
_entity.type
_entity.pdbx_description
1 polymer ?
#
loop_
_entity_poly.entity_id
_entity_poly.type
_entity_poly.pdbx_seq_one_letter_code
_entity_poly.pdbx_strand_id
1 'polypeptide(L)'
;KGLVSVSEDKKVKKFIAISPDMLLLEAQNQANEAENIKNKIGDIVPELKALHKDTKQKPIVKIFEGKQGLISTFEDTLINKDKVIRIFSNSERVFNVLPEYFPNYVQKRIKLGIKMFGIHPDDKIGRYLIENSPKFDEPILIPKTKSKFPADVAIYDNKIGYMSPEEEIAIIIESKEISDVMKNIFDLAFKGARRYNRNDK
;
A
#
# COMPACT_ATOMS: atom_id res chain seq x y z
N LYS A 1 28.14 -3.47 16.10
CA LYS A 1 27.64 -4.54 15.20
C LYS A 1 28.40 -5.87 15.31
N GLY A 2 29.43 -5.99 16.18
CA GLY A 2 30.03 -7.25 16.61
C GLY A 2 30.71 -8.17 15.55
N LEU A 3 30.74 -7.75 14.29
CA LEU A 3 31.25 -8.57 13.18
C LEU A 3 32.77 -8.55 13.01
N VAL A 4 33.44 -7.64 13.72
CA VAL A 4 34.90 -7.49 13.67
C VAL A 4 35.41 -7.18 15.06
N SER A 5 36.41 -7.92 15.53
CA SER A 5 37.18 -7.56 16.70
C SER A 5 38.42 -6.76 16.31
N VAL A 6 38.81 -5.80 17.15
CA VAL A 6 40.00 -4.99 16.95
C VAL A 6 41.02 -5.39 17.97
N SER A 7 42.20 -5.81 17.51
CA SER A 7 43.37 -6.05 18.36
C SER A 7 44.44 -4.96 18.02
N GLU A 8 45.07 -4.39 19.04
CA GLU A 8 46.13 -3.41 18.88
C GLU A 8 47.44 -4.04 19.31
N ASP A 9 48.35 -4.19 18.35
CA ASP A 9 49.72 -4.65 18.62
C ASP A 9 50.73 -3.64 18.04
N LYS A 10 51.60 -3.08 18.90
CA LYS A 10 52.66 -2.12 18.53
C LYS A 10 52.18 -0.96 17.65
N LYS A 11 51.08 -0.31 18.01
CA LYS A 11 50.45 0.81 17.27
C LYS A 11 49.84 0.45 15.91
N VAL A 12 49.67 -0.84 15.61
CA VAL A 12 48.99 -1.31 14.41
C VAL A 12 47.65 -1.93 14.83
N LYS A 13 46.55 -1.38 14.33
CA LYS A 13 45.22 -1.93 14.53
C LYS A 13 45.01 -3.12 13.58
N LYS A 14 44.79 -4.29 14.13
CA LYS A 14 44.41 -5.51 13.37
C LYS A 14 42.91 -5.73 13.51
N PHE A 15 42.21 -5.86 12.39
CA PHE A 15 40.80 -6.20 12.33
C PHE A 15 40.67 -7.70 12.08
N ILE A 16 40.03 -8.41 12.99
CA ILE A 16 39.84 -9.85 12.90
C ILE A 16 38.34 -10.10 12.65
N ALA A 17 37.98 -10.68 11.49
CA ALA A 17 36.61 -11.06 11.20
C ALA A 17 36.16 -12.18 12.15
N ILE A 18 34.88 -12.17 12.54
CA ILE A 18 34.30 -13.27 13.30
C ILE A 18 34.09 -14.49 12.41
N SER A 19 33.96 -15.67 13.04
CA SER A 19 33.59 -16.90 12.31
C SER A 19 32.27 -16.74 11.56
N PRO A 20 32.12 -17.31 10.33
CA PRO A 20 30.84 -17.30 9.61
C PRO A 20 29.66 -17.85 10.43
N ASP A 21 29.89 -18.82 11.32
CA ASP A 21 28.86 -19.34 12.22
C ASP A 21 28.28 -18.30 13.17
N MET A 22 29.10 -17.32 13.56
CA MET A 22 28.64 -16.19 14.39
C MET A 22 27.72 -15.24 13.65
N LEU A 23 27.75 -15.19 12.31
CA LEU A 23 26.81 -14.39 11.51
C LEU A 23 25.38 -14.91 11.66
N LEU A 24 25.21 -16.23 11.68
CA LEU A 24 23.89 -16.83 11.87
C LEU A 24 23.34 -16.55 13.27
N LEU A 25 24.20 -16.63 14.30
CA LEU A 25 23.84 -16.31 15.68
C LEU A 25 23.44 -14.83 15.82
N GLU A 26 24.19 -13.92 15.20
CA GLU A 26 23.88 -12.48 15.22
C GLU A 26 22.54 -12.19 14.51
N ALA A 27 22.29 -12.81 13.36
CA ALA A 27 21.01 -12.69 12.66
C ALA A 27 19.84 -13.19 13.52
N GLN A 28 20.02 -14.30 14.23
CA GLN A 28 19.02 -14.84 15.16
C GLN A 28 18.77 -13.89 16.34
N ASN A 29 19.83 -13.30 16.90
CA ASN A 29 19.70 -12.31 17.97
C ASN A 29 18.91 -11.08 17.53
N GLN A 30 19.18 -10.55 16.34
CA GLN A 30 18.44 -9.42 15.78
C GLN A 30 16.96 -9.77 15.53
N ALA A 31 16.67 -10.96 15.05
CA ALA A 31 15.30 -11.44 14.87
C ALA A 31 14.55 -11.53 16.21
N ASN A 32 15.21 -12.07 17.25
CA ASN A 32 14.63 -12.15 18.60
C ASN A 32 14.41 -10.76 19.21
N GLU A 33 15.33 -9.84 19.00
CA GLU A 33 15.20 -8.46 19.48
C GLU A 33 14.03 -7.74 18.80
N ALA A 34 13.86 -7.90 17.48
CA ALA A 34 12.73 -7.37 16.74
C ALA A 34 11.39 -7.93 17.24
N GLU A 35 11.32 -9.24 17.52
CA GLU A 35 10.12 -9.87 18.08
C GLU A 35 9.79 -9.34 19.50
N ASN A 36 10.82 -9.14 20.34
CA ASN A 36 10.65 -8.53 21.66
C ASN A 36 10.12 -7.09 21.57
N ILE A 37 10.61 -6.29 20.64
CA ILE A 37 10.12 -4.93 20.39
C ILE A 37 8.66 -4.98 19.93
N LYS A 38 8.32 -5.88 19.02
CA LYS A 38 6.96 -6.08 18.53
C LYS A 38 6.00 -6.41 19.68
N ASN A 39 6.40 -7.31 20.57
CA ASN A 39 5.57 -7.70 21.72
C ASN A 39 5.35 -6.52 22.68
N LYS A 40 6.42 -5.77 23.03
CA LYS A 40 6.31 -4.57 23.86
C LYS A 40 5.39 -3.50 23.25
N ILE A 41 5.47 -3.30 21.93
CA ILE A 41 4.55 -2.40 21.23
C ILE A 41 3.12 -2.94 21.32
N GLY A 42 2.94 -4.26 21.14
CA GLY A 42 1.65 -4.92 21.26
C GLY A 42 0.95 -4.67 22.59
N ASP A 43 1.72 -4.68 23.68
CA ASP A 43 1.20 -4.43 25.04
C ASP A 43 0.75 -2.98 25.25
N ILE A 44 1.42 -2.01 24.63
CA ILE A 44 1.13 -0.57 24.78
C ILE A 44 -0.01 -0.11 23.85
N VAL A 45 -0.17 -0.75 22.68
CA VAL A 45 -1.18 -0.37 21.68
C VAL A 45 -2.61 -0.25 22.22
N PRO A 46 -3.12 -1.13 23.12
CA PRO A 46 -4.47 -0.97 23.68
C PRO A 46 -4.64 0.32 24.48
N GLU A 47 -3.63 0.69 25.27
CA GLU A 47 -3.66 1.93 26.08
C GLU A 47 -3.64 3.16 25.17
N LEU A 48 -2.78 3.18 24.16
CA LEU A 48 -2.74 4.26 23.18
C LEU A 48 -4.05 4.39 22.41
N LYS A 49 -4.69 3.26 22.07
CA LYS A 49 -6.02 3.26 21.44
C LYS A 49 -7.11 3.80 22.36
N ALA A 50 -7.04 3.53 23.67
CA ALA A 50 -7.99 4.07 24.65
C ALA A 50 -7.89 5.60 24.75
N LEU A 51 -6.67 6.13 24.76
CA LEU A 51 -6.43 7.59 24.74
C LEU A 51 -6.90 8.26 23.43
N HIS A 52 -6.92 7.51 22.34
CA HIS A 52 -7.35 8.03 21.02
C HIS A 52 -8.87 8.03 20.81
N LYS A 53 -9.63 7.33 21.67
CA LYS A 53 -11.11 7.22 21.55
C LYS A 53 -11.89 8.50 21.86
N ASP A 54 -11.28 9.49 22.49
CA ASP A 54 -11.97 10.71 22.93
C ASP A 54 -11.97 11.88 21.93
N THR A 55 -11.39 11.71 20.75
CA THR A 55 -11.48 12.72 19.69
C THR A 55 -12.72 12.48 18.85
N LYS A 56 -13.87 13.03 19.28
CA LYS A 56 -15.10 13.08 18.49
C LYS A 56 -14.79 13.51 17.04
N GLN A 57 -14.94 12.55 16.10
CA GLN A 57 -15.29 12.76 14.69
C GLN A 57 -14.47 13.75 13.84
N LYS A 58 -13.24 14.08 14.22
CA LYS A 58 -12.37 14.82 13.31
C LYS A 58 -11.76 13.87 12.28
N PRO A 59 -11.73 14.23 11.00
CA PRO A 59 -10.99 13.48 10.00
C PRO A 59 -9.52 13.31 10.43
N ILE A 60 -8.99 12.08 10.34
CA ILE A 60 -7.57 11.82 10.55
C ILE A 60 -6.91 11.86 9.18
N VAL A 61 -5.88 12.69 9.03
CA VAL A 61 -5.09 12.80 7.80
C VAL A 61 -3.67 12.35 8.10
N LYS A 62 -3.22 11.36 7.34
CA LYS A 62 -1.84 10.85 7.39
C LYS A 62 -1.18 11.13 6.06
N ILE A 63 0.02 11.71 6.08
CA ILE A 63 0.82 11.99 4.89
C ILE A 63 2.06 11.10 4.96
N PHE A 64 2.40 10.49 3.84
CA PHE A 64 3.54 9.61 3.69
C PHE A 64 4.37 10.08 2.48
N GLU A 65 5.67 10.03 2.60
CA GLU A 65 6.61 10.45 1.58
C GLU A 65 7.48 9.28 1.10
N GLY A 66 7.96 9.39 -0.12
CA GLY A 66 8.83 8.41 -0.77
C GLY A 66 8.12 7.10 -1.15
N LYS A 67 8.85 6.22 -1.81
CA LYS A 67 8.35 4.91 -2.25
C LYS A 67 7.80 4.07 -1.11
N GLN A 68 8.43 4.14 0.07
CA GLN A 68 7.97 3.39 1.24
C GLN A 68 6.62 3.92 1.74
N GLY A 69 6.38 5.22 1.60
CA GLY A 69 5.09 5.84 1.90
C GLY A 69 3.97 5.36 0.97
N LEU A 70 4.25 5.27 -0.33
CA LEU A 70 3.33 4.67 -1.30
C LEU A 70 3.00 3.21 -0.93
N ILE A 71 4.04 2.41 -0.64
CA ILE A 71 3.88 1.01 -0.22
C ILE A 71 3.00 0.90 1.04
N SER A 72 3.23 1.75 2.05
CA SER A 72 2.45 1.75 3.28
C SER A 72 0.96 2.00 3.03
N THR A 73 0.64 2.86 2.06
CA THR A 73 -0.75 3.14 1.68
C THR A 73 -1.39 1.97 0.93
N PHE A 74 -0.65 1.28 0.06
CA PHE A 74 -1.13 0.05 -0.57
C PHE A 74 -1.36 -1.06 0.48
N GLU A 75 -0.44 -1.27 1.42
CA GLU A 75 -0.60 -2.27 2.48
C GLU A 75 -1.80 -1.94 3.39
N ASP A 76 -2.11 -0.66 3.65
CA ASP A 76 -3.31 -0.27 4.42
C ASP A 76 -4.61 -0.71 3.71
N THR A 77 -4.65 -0.72 2.37
CA THR A 77 -5.81 -1.24 1.64
C THR A 77 -6.02 -2.75 1.80
N LEU A 78 -4.96 -3.50 2.12
CA LEU A 78 -5.05 -4.96 2.31
C LEU A 78 -5.66 -5.37 3.66
N ILE A 79 -5.66 -4.47 4.63
CA ILE A 79 -6.25 -4.70 5.96
C ILE A 79 -7.69 -4.19 6.07
N ASN A 80 -8.33 -3.77 4.96
CA ASN A 80 -9.71 -3.30 4.99
C ASN A 80 -10.69 -4.40 5.41
N LYS A 81 -11.71 -4.01 6.17
CA LYS A 81 -12.69 -4.92 6.79
C LYS A 81 -13.79 -5.32 5.80
N ASP A 82 -14.21 -4.38 4.97
CA ASP A 82 -15.31 -4.56 4.01
C ASP A 82 -14.91 -5.47 2.84
N LYS A 83 -13.61 -5.76 2.69
CA LYS A 83 -13.05 -6.55 1.57
C LYS A 83 -13.43 -5.99 0.20
N VAL A 84 -13.60 -4.68 0.11
CA VAL A 84 -13.96 -3.96 -1.13
C VAL A 84 -13.09 -2.73 -1.27
N ILE A 85 -12.50 -2.56 -2.45
CA ILE A 85 -11.78 -1.35 -2.85
C ILE A 85 -12.47 -0.77 -4.09
N ARG A 86 -12.74 0.53 -4.08
CA ARG A 86 -13.12 1.32 -5.24
C ARG A 86 -11.91 2.16 -5.65
N ILE A 87 -11.50 2.12 -6.91
CA ILE A 87 -10.28 2.79 -7.32
C ILE A 87 -10.43 3.53 -8.66
N PHE A 88 -10.02 4.80 -8.68
CA PHE A 88 -9.60 5.49 -9.88
C PHE A 88 -8.09 5.28 -10.00
N SER A 89 -7.62 4.58 -11.02
CA SER A 89 -6.23 4.17 -11.06
C SER A 89 -5.53 4.59 -12.35
N ASN A 90 -4.27 4.94 -12.20
CA ASN A 90 -3.29 4.99 -13.29
C ASN A 90 -2.20 3.96 -13.03
N SER A 91 -2.57 2.69 -13.18
CA SER A 91 -1.71 1.55 -12.85
C SER A 91 -0.37 1.56 -13.59
N GLU A 92 -0.29 2.15 -14.79
CA GLU A 92 0.97 2.31 -15.54
C GLU A 92 1.99 3.15 -14.75
N ARG A 93 1.55 4.26 -14.13
CA ARG A 93 2.42 5.11 -13.31
C ARG A 93 2.88 4.39 -12.02
N VAL A 94 1.97 3.70 -11.37
CA VAL A 94 2.32 2.90 -10.18
C VAL A 94 3.33 1.82 -10.52
N PHE A 95 3.12 1.09 -11.62
CA PHE A 95 4.04 0.05 -12.08
C PHE A 95 5.43 0.60 -12.39
N ASN A 96 5.51 1.79 -13.01
CA ASN A 96 6.80 2.42 -13.35
C ASN A 96 7.61 2.81 -12.09
N VAL A 97 6.95 3.23 -11.01
CA VAL A 97 7.62 3.66 -9.77
C VAL A 97 7.89 2.49 -8.82
N LEU A 98 7.00 1.48 -8.80
CA LEU A 98 7.04 0.32 -7.91
C LEU A 98 6.98 -1.01 -8.68
N PRO A 99 7.88 -1.27 -9.66
CA PRO A 99 7.76 -2.42 -10.57
C PRO A 99 7.87 -3.78 -9.85
N GLU A 100 8.67 -3.87 -8.79
CA GLU A 100 8.84 -5.10 -8.03
C GLU A 100 7.74 -5.32 -6.98
N TYR A 101 7.19 -4.24 -6.46
CA TYR A 101 6.18 -4.30 -5.39
C TYR A 101 4.76 -4.50 -5.93
N PHE A 102 4.38 -3.74 -6.96
CA PHE A 102 3.00 -3.68 -7.42
C PHE A 102 2.40 -5.02 -7.87
N PRO A 103 3.12 -5.88 -8.62
CA PRO A 103 2.61 -7.22 -8.96
C PRO A 103 2.34 -8.08 -7.71
N ASN A 104 3.22 -8.01 -6.72
CA ASN A 104 3.06 -8.74 -5.47
C ASN A 104 1.85 -8.25 -4.66
N TYR A 105 1.63 -6.93 -4.63
CA TYR A 105 0.43 -6.34 -4.02
C TYR A 105 -0.85 -6.86 -4.66
N VAL A 106 -0.93 -6.89 -6.00
CA VAL A 106 -2.10 -7.41 -6.72
C VAL A 106 -2.37 -8.86 -6.32
N GLN A 107 -1.34 -9.71 -6.29
CA GLN A 107 -1.47 -11.11 -5.88
C GLN A 107 -1.93 -11.26 -4.41
N LYS A 108 -1.37 -10.45 -3.49
CA LYS A 108 -1.79 -10.42 -2.09
C LYS A 108 -3.27 -10.05 -1.96
N ARG A 109 -3.71 -8.98 -2.64
CA ARG A 109 -5.10 -8.53 -2.64
C ARG A 109 -6.05 -9.65 -3.07
N ILE A 110 -5.72 -10.31 -4.19
CA ILE A 110 -6.52 -11.41 -4.74
C ILE A 110 -6.60 -12.57 -3.74
N LYS A 111 -5.46 -12.99 -3.15
CA LYS A 111 -5.42 -14.06 -2.14
C LYS A 111 -6.25 -13.74 -0.89
N LEU A 112 -6.32 -12.47 -0.51
CA LEU A 112 -7.13 -12.00 0.62
C LEU A 112 -8.63 -11.88 0.28
N GLY A 113 -9.03 -12.17 -0.96
CA GLY A 113 -10.42 -12.09 -1.42
C GLY A 113 -10.97 -10.66 -1.43
N ILE A 114 -10.11 -9.65 -1.58
CA ILE A 114 -10.53 -8.26 -1.59
C ILE A 114 -10.99 -7.90 -3.01
N LYS A 115 -12.30 -7.68 -3.17
CA LYS A 115 -12.93 -7.26 -4.42
C LYS A 115 -12.51 -5.85 -4.81
N MET A 116 -12.28 -5.62 -6.10
CA MET A 116 -11.96 -4.31 -6.64
C MET A 116 -12.98 -3.89 -7.71
N PHE A 117 -13.53 -2.69 -7.52
CA PHE A 117 -14.20 -1.92 -8.57
C PHE A 117 -13.21 -0.89 -9.09
N GLY A 118 -12.77 -0.99 -10.34
CA GLY A 118 -11.70 -0.15 -10.86
C GLY A 118 -12.09 0.60 -12.13
N ILE A 119 -11.74 1.88 -12.20
CA ILE A 119 -11.76 2.65 -13.44
C ILE A 119 -10.32 2.88 -13.84
N HIS A 120 -9.90 2.32 -14.98
CA HIS A 120 -8.53 2.34 -15.46
C HIS A 120 -8.44 2.98 -16.84
N PRO A 121 -7.30 3.61 -17.20
CA PRO A 121 -7.02 3.99 -18.57
C PRO A 121 -6.97 2.75 -19.48
N ASP A 122 -7.43 2.89 -20.71
CA ASP A 122 -7.21 1.90 -21.76
C ASP A 122 -5.77 2.02 -22.27
N ASP A 123 -4.85 1.42 -21.54
CA ASP A 123 -3.43 1.28 -21.84
C ASP A 123 -2.98 -0.17 -21.65
N LYS A 124 -1.69 -0.43 -21.90
CA LYS A 124 -1.12 -1.77 -21.83
C LYS A 124 -1.30 -2.40 -20.44
N ILE A 125 -1.07 -1.65 -19.38
CA ILE A 125 -1.17 -2.17 -18.00
C ILE A 125 -2.64 -2.34 -17.59
N GLY A 126 -3.52 -1.39 -17.95
CA GLY A 126 -4.95 -1.51 -17.69
C GLY A 126 -5.56 -2.75 -18.37
N ARG A 127 -5.21 -3.02 -19.63
CA ARG A 127 -5.65 -4.25 -20.34
C ARG A 127 -5.11 -5.50 -19.68
N TYR A 128 -3.82 -5.54 -19.33
CA TYR A 128 -3.20 -6.66 -18.65
C TYR A 128 -3.91 -6.95 -17.30
N LEU A 129 -4.23 -5.91 -16.53
CA LEU A 129 -4.93 -6.06 -15.24
C LEU A 129 -6.34 -6.65 -15.44
N ILE A 130 -7.06 -6.23 -16.48
CA ILE A 130 -8.39 -6.79 -16.77
C ILE A 130 -8.30 -8.25 -17.19
N GLU A 131 -7.41 -8.58 -18.10
CA GLU A 131 -7.22 -9.96 -18.58
C GLU A 131 -6.86 -10.93 -17.45
N ASN A 132 -6.14 -10.44 -16.42
CA ASN A 132 -5.70 -11.23 -15.28
C ASN A 132 -6.53 -10.98 -14.00
N SER A 133 -7.66 -10.27 -14.12
CA SER A 133 -8.56 -10.03 -12.98
C SER A 133 -9.33 -11.28 -12.59
N PRO A 134 -9.49 -11.55 -11.29
CA PRO A 134 -10.36 -12.61 -10.82
C PRO A 134 -11.84 -12.27 -11.15
N LYS A 135 -12.67 -13.29 -11.28
CA LYS A 135 -14.09 -13.12 -11.64
C LYS A 135 -14.91 -12.25 -10.69
N PHE A 136 -14.43 -12.05 -9.47
CA PHE A 136 -15.12 -11.21 -8.48
C PHE A 136 -14.77 -9.71 -8.60
N ASP A 137 -13.74 -9.34 -9.38
CA ASP A 137 -13.42 -7.94 -9.67
C ASP A 137 -14.31 -7.38 -10.78
N GLU A 138 -14.48 -6.07 -10.79
CA GLU A 138 -15.21 -5.34 -11.82
C GLU A 138 -14.35 -4.15 -12.34
N PRO A 139 -13.29 -4.43 -13.10
CA PRO A 139 -12.51 -3.36 -13.74
C PRO A 139 -13.21 -2.83 -14.99
N ILE A 140 -13.11 -1.52 -15.23
CA ILE A 140 -13.59 -0.85 -16.44
C ILE A 140 -12.44 -0.09 -17.07
N LEU A 141 -12.26 -0.24 -18.40
CA LEU A 141 -11.37 0.60 -19.18
C LEU A 141 -12.13 1.83 -19.70
N ILE A 142 -11.48 2.98 -19.61
CA ILE A 142 -11.95 4.20 -20.27
C ILE A 142 -10.86 4.74 -21.21
N PRO A 143 -11.23 5.37 -22.34
CA PRO A 143 -10.26 5.89 -23.29
C PRO A 143 -9.19 6.75 -22.60
N LYS A 144 -7.92 6.55 -22.93
CA LYS A 144 -6.79 7.29 -22.32
C LYS A 144 -6.96 8.81 -22.43
N THR A 145 -7.65 9.30 -23.48
CA THR A 145 -7.99 10.71 -23.65
C THR A 145 -8.99 11.24 -22.63
N LYS A 146 -9.77 10.38 -22.00
CA LYS A 146 -10.77 10.70 -20.96
C LYS A 146 -10.27 10.39 -19.55
N SER A 147 -9.21 9.57 -19.43
CA SER A 147 -8.59 9.18 -18.17
C SER A 147 -7.33 10.01 -17.92
N LYS A 148 -7.53 11.20 -17.40
CA LYS A 148 -6.42 12.10 -17.01
C LYS A 148 -6.16 11.99 -15.49
N PHE A 149 -6.11 10.77 -14.94
CA PHE A 149 -5.80 10.59 -13.54
C PHE A 149 -4.28 10.69 -13.33
N PRO A 150 -3.77 11.76 -12.68
CA PRO A 150 -2.34 11.86 -12.37
C PRO A 150 -1.93 10.97 -11.21
N ALA A 151 -2.89 10.53 -10.40
CA ALA A 151 -2.70 9.76 -9.19
C ALA A 151 -3.79 8.70 -9.04
N ASP A 152 -3.55 7.71 -8.19
CA ASP A 152 -4.54 6.73 -7.78
C ASP A 152 -5.36 7.26 -6.60
N VAL A 153 -6.67 7.00 -6.62
CA VAL A 153 -7.57 7.29 -5.50
C VAL A 153 -8.30 6.01 -5.14
N ALA A 154 -7.92 5.41 -4.01
CA ALA A 154 -8.55 4.21 -3.47
C ALA A 154 -9.52 4.57 -2.35
N ILE A 155 -10.74 4.01 -2.38
CA ILE A 155 -11.78 4.22 -1.37
C ILE A 155 -12.13 2.86 -0.77
N TYR A 156 -11.96 2.71 0.53
CA TYR A 156 -12.17 1.46 1.25
C TYR A 156 -12.53 1.75 2.72
N ASP A 157 -13.30 0.89 3.36
CA ASP A 157 -13.82 1.12 4.71
C ASP A 157 -14.37 2.56 4.88
N ASN A 158 -13.84 3.31 5.85
CA ASN A 158 -14.08 4.74 6.08
C ASN A 158 -12.86 5.60 5.66
N LYS A 159 -12.07 5.13 4.69
CA LYS A 159 -10.82 5.75 4.28
C LYS A 159 -10.79 6.09 2.80
N ILE A 160 -9.98 7.10 2.48
CA ILE A 160 -9.54 7.44 1.13
C ILE A 160 -8.02 7.45 1.13
N GLY A 161 -7.42 6.63 0.27
CA GLY A 161 -6.01 6.66 -0.04
C GLY A 161 -5.78 7.41 -1.36
N TYR A 162 -5.06 8.51 -1.30
CA TYR A 162 -4.55 9.22 -2.48
C TYR A 162 -3.08 8.89 -2.66
N MET A 163 -2.67 8.46 -3.84
CA MET A 163 -1.31 8.05 -4.14
C MET A 163 -0.84 8.71 -5.42
N SER A 164 0.15 9.60 -5.32
CA SER A 164 0.84 10.24 -6.44
C SER A 164 2.20 9.58 -6.64
N PRO A 165 2.33 8.61 -7.58
CA PRO A 165 3.59 7.90 -7.77
C PRO A 165 4.74 8.81 -8.23
N GLU A 166 4.46 9.78 -9.11
CA GLU A 166 5.49 10.68 -9.64
C GLU A 166 6.03 11.67 -8.58
N GLU A 167 5.17 12.11 -7.67
CA GLU A 167 5.55 12.98 -6.56
C GLU A 167 6.10 12.19 -5.36
N GLU A 168 5.95 10.87 -5.39
CA GLU A 168 6.26 9.96 -4.29
C GLU A 168 5.57 10.39 -2.98
N ILE A 169 4.31 10.84 -3.08
CA ILE A 169 3.48 11.24 -1.94
C ILE A 169 2.23 10.37 -1.88
N ALA A 170 1.87 9.97 -0.66
CA ALA A 170 0.59 9.35 -0.40
C ALA A 170 -0.10 9.99 0.80
N ILE A 171 -1.44 10.03 0.76
CA ILE A 171 -2.28 10.60 1.82
C ILE A 171 -3.38 9.61 2.13
N ILE A 172 -3.57 9.30 3.41
CA ILE A 172 -4.75 8.56 3.88
C ILE A 172 -5.62 9.51 4.69
N ILE A 173 -6.86 9.67 4.27
CA ILE A 173 -7.90 10.40 5.01
C ILE A 173 -8.86 9.36 5.60
N GLU A 174 -8.95 9.31 6.93
CA GLU A 174 -9.92 8.47 7.63
C GLU A 174 -11.07 9.34 8.13
N SER A 175 -12.23 9.20 7.49
CA SER A 175 -13.46 9.91 7.82
C SER A 175 -14.64 9.20 7.15
N LYS A 176 -15.64 8.84 7.95
CA LYS A 176 -16.84 8.21 7.44
C LYS A 176 -17.58 9.10 6.44
N GLU A 177 -17.81 10.36 6.78
CA GLU A 177 -18.56 11.30 5.92
C GLU A 177 -17.83 11.52 4.59
N ILE A 178 -16.51 11.78 4.62
CA ILE A 178 -15.72 12.03 3.41
C ILE A 178 -15.67 10.76 2.54
N SER A 179 -15.47 9.59 3.15
CA SER A 179 -15.44 8.32 2.40
C SER A 179 -16.79 7.99 1.78
N ASP A 180 -17.90 8.22 2.48
CA ASP A 180 -19.25 7.98 1.97
C ASP A 180 -19.57 8.89 0.76
N VAL A 181 -19.17 10.16 0.81
CA VAL A 181 -19.27 11.08 -0.34
C VAL A 181 -18.46 10.57 -1.53
N MET A 182 -17.21 10.15 -1.28
CA MET A 182 -16.34 9.65 -2.34
C MET A 182 -16.82 8.31 -2.92
N LYS A 183 -17.41 7.41 -2.10
CA LYS A 183 -18.07 6.19 -2.59
C LYS A 183 -19.21 6.54 -3.56
N ASN A 184 -20.05 7.50 -3.21
CA ASN A 184 -21.16 7.95 -4.08
C ASN A 184 -20.64 8.57 -5.39
N ILE A 185 -19.60 9.40 -5.34
CA ILE A 185 -18.97 9.98 -6.54
C ILE A 185 -18.40 8.85 -7.41
N PHE A 186 -17.69 7.89 -6.80
CA PHE A 186 -17.17 6.74 -7.53
C PHE A 186 -18.30 5.95 -8.20
N ASP A 187 -19.35 5.61 -7.48
CA ASP A 187 -20.46 4.80 -8.00
C ASP A 187 -21.17 5.49 -9.19
N LEU A 188 -21.32 6.82 -9.16
CA LEU A 188 -21.84 7.62 -10.29
C LEU A 188 -20.87 7.57 -11.48
N ALA A 189 -19.57 7.77 -11.23
CA ALA A 189 -18.54 7.73 -12.26
C ALA A 189 -18.45 6.32 -12.88
N PHE A 190 -18.52 5.27 -12.04
CA PHE A 190 -18.45 3.87 -12.45
C PHE A 190 -19.65 3.49 -13.36
N LYS A 191 -20.86 3.91 -12.98
CA LYS A 191 -22.06 3.74 -13.85
C LYS A 191 -21.88 4.46 -15.19
N GLY A 192 -21.33 5.68 -15.17
CA GLY A 192 -21.04 6.43 -16.39
C GLY A 192 -19.95 5.77 -17.26
N ALA A 193 -18.91 5.20 -16.63
CA ALA A 193 -17.82 4.54 -17.33
C ALA A 193 -18.24 3.24 -18.03
N ARG A 194 -19.24 2.51 -17.50
CA ARG A 194 -19.76 1.27 -18.12
C ARG A 194 -20.19 1.45 -19.58
N ARG A 195 -20.55 2.64 -20.03
CA ARG A 195 -20.91 2.91 -21.44
C ARG A 195 -19.74 2.68 -22.40
N TYR A 196 -18.50 2.87 -21.96
CA TYR A 196 -17.33 2.64 -22.80
C TYR A 196 -17.10 1.15 -23.08
N ASN A 197 -17.44 0.26 -22.15
CA ASN A 197 -17.34 -1.19 -22.34
C ASN A 197 -18.49 -1.78 -23.18
N ARG A 198 -19.59 -1.03 -23.41
CA ARG A 198 -20.74 -1.51 -24.18
C ARG A 198 -20.63 -1.25 -25.68
N ASN A 199 -19.75 -0.35 -26.09
CA ASN A 199 -19.59 0.08 -27.49
C ASN A 199 -18.54 -0.75 -28.25
N ASP A 200 -17.90 -1.75 -27.61
CA ASP A 200 -16.95 -2.67 -28.22
C ASP A 200 -17.56 -4.04 -28.60
N LYS A 201 -18.91 -4.05 -28.86
CA LYS A 201 -19.62 -5.23 -29.43
C LYS A 201 -20.24 -4.90 -30.77
#